data_06b954e8e2cc0bc3b9a81fa405d1e256
#
_entry.id   06b954e8e2cc0bc3b9a81fa405d1e256
#
_cell.length_a   1.000
_cell.length_b   1.000
_cell.length_c   1.000
_cell.angle_alpha   90.00
_cell.angle_beta   90.00
_cell.angle_gamma   90.00
#
_symmetry.space_group_name_H-M   'P 1'
#
loop_
_entity.id
_entity.type
_entity.pdbx_description
1 polymer ?
#
loop_
_entity_poly.entity_id
_entity_poly.type
_entity_poly.pdbx_seq_one_letter_code
_entity_poly.pdbx_strand_id
1 'polypeptide(L)'
;APTSVTLFISTAPKLAAFAMAMRVLVDGLMPLVSDWQSILMILAVLSMATGNIIAIAQTNMKRMLAYSTIAHVGFLFLGLIAGTTSGFSGSMFYIISYALMSMAAFGMIILLGRNGFVADMLDDFKGLSERSPWFAFVMLCIMFSMAGVPPFLGFWSKWFVLKELVASGFVELAAIAVLFSIIGAYYYLRIIKLMYFDKPDSMTAIKSSKQMRFVLSVNGVLILGLGLAPNMLMSLCLVALAG
;
A
#
# COMPACT_ATOMS: atom_id res chain seq x y z
N ALA A 1 18.93 -6.81 1.42
CA ALA A 1 19.27 -5.39 1.63
C ALA A 1 18.87 -4.96 3.04
N PRO A 2 19.55 -4.00 3.65
CA PRO A 2 19.12 -3.42 4.93
C PRO A 2 17.69 -2.87 4.82
N THR A 3 16.87 -3.03 5.88
CA THR A 3 15.44 -2.66 5.83
C THR A 3 15.22 -1.17 5.53
N SER A 4 16.12 -0.29 5.98
CA SER A 4 16.08 1.14 5.67
C SER A 4 16.26 1.45 4.18
N VAL A 5 17.13 0.71 3.50
CA VAL A 5 17.33 0.82 2.04
C VAL A 5 16.09 0.29 1.31
N THR A 6 15.53 -0.83 1.77
CA THR A 6 14.30 -1.39 1.21
C THR A 6 13.13 -0.43 1.35
N LEU A 7 13.00 0.23 2.51
CA LEU A 7 12.00 1.27 2.76
C LEU A 7 12.13 2.41 1.73
N PHE A 8 13.33 2.95 1.55
CA PHE A 8 13.57 4.04 0.60
C PHE A 8 13.23 3.64 -0.83
N ILE A 9 13.73 2.49 -1.30
CA ILE A 9 13.49 1.98 -2.66
C ILE A 9 12.00 1.65 -2.88
N SER A 10 11.28 1.22 -1.83
CA SER A 10 9.86 0.90 -1.94
C SER A 10 8.95 2.12 -2.04
N THR A 11 9.44 3.34 -1.77
CA THR A 11 8.63 4.55 -1.69
C THR A 11 9.07 5.62 -2.68
N ALA A 12 10.21 6.27 -2.47
CA ALA A 12 10.62 7.45 -3.22
C ALA A 12 10.76 7.22 -4.74
N PRO A 13 11.45 6.16 -5.23
CA PRO A 13 11.57 5.91 -6.67
C PRO A 13 10.23 5.66 -7.37
N LYS A 14 9.22 5.14 -6.65
CA LYS A 14 7.89 4.88 -7.22
C LYS A 14 7.09 6.16 -7.41
N LEU A 15 7.21 7.13 -6.50
CA LEU A 15 6.62 8.45 -6.69
C LEU A 15 7.21 9.13 -7.94
N ALA A 16 8.54 9.06 -8.11
CA ALA A 16 9.21 9.58 -9.28
C ALA A 16 8.81 8.85 -10.57
N ALA A 17 8.74 7.50 -10.53
CA ALA A 17 8.32 6.69 -11.67
C ALA A 17 6.85 6.97 -12.05
N PHE A 18 5.97 7.20 -11.07
CA PHE A 18 4.60 7.60 -11.33
C PHE A 18 4.54 8.99 -12.01
N ALA A 19 5.28 9.98 -11.51
CA ALA A 19 5.33 11.30 -12.11
C ALA A 19 5.87 11.23 -13.55
N MET A 20 6.88 10.39 -13.82
CA MET A 20 7.38 10.14 -15.16
C MET A 20 6.32 9.48 -16.05
N ALA A 21 5.61 8.46 -15.54
CA ALA A 21 4.55 7.77 -16.28
C ALA A 21 3.41 8.74 -16.64
N MET A 22 3.02 9.62 -15.71
CA MET A 22 2.03 10.68 -15.99
C MET A 22 2.49 11.59 -17.14
N ARG A 23 3.71 12.09 -17.07
CA ARG A 23 4.22 12.97 -18.14
C ARG A 23 4.33 12.27 -19.49
N VAL A 24 4.78 11.02 -19.52
CA VAL A 24 4.92 10.27 -20.77
C VAL A 24 3.57 9.88 -21.35
N LEU A 25 2.68 9.30 -20.53
CA LEU A 25 1.42 8.75 -21.03
C LEU A 25 0.35 9.83 -21.22
N VAL A 26 0.22 10.76 -20.25
CA VAL A 26 -0.85 11.76 -20.27
C VAL A 26 -0.44 13.00 -21.06
N ASP A 27 0.75 13.55 -20.84
CA ASP A 27 1.18 14.76 -21.56
C ASP A 27 1.69 14.42 -22.97
N GLY A 28 2.43 13.30 -23.13
CA GLY A 28 3.10 12.97 -24.39
C GLY A 28 2.31 12.04 -25.31
N LEU A 29 1.65 11.02 -24.79
CA LEU A 29 1.05 9.92 -25.56
C LEU A 29 -0.47 9.83 -25.42
N MET A 30 -1.15 10.89 -24.98
CA MET A 30 -2.62 10.88 -24.85
C MET A 30 -3.35 10.61 -26.20
N PRO A 31 -2.86 11.06 -27.37
CA PRO A 31 -3.47 10.69 -28.66
C PRO A 31 -3.45 9.18 -28.96
N LEU A 32 -2.55 8.41 -28.32
CA LEU A 32 -2.39 6.95 -28.46
C LEU A 32 -2.97 6.19 -27.28
N VAL A 33 -3.98 6.78 -26.59
CA VAL A 33 -4.56 6.20 -25.37
C VAL A 33 -5.07 4.78 -25.56
N SER A 34 -5.74 4.48 -26.69
CA SER A 34 -6.26 3.15 -26.99
C SER A 34 -5.18 2.07 -27.04
N ASP A 35 -3.98 2.42 -27.50
CA ASP A 35 -2.87 1.49 -27.68
C ASP A 35 -2.22 1.17 -26.34
N TRP A 36 -1.82 2.19 -25.57
CA TRP A 36 -1.17 1.95 -24.28
C TRP A 36 -2.13 1.49 -23.19
N GLN A 37 -3.43 1.81 -23.23
CA GLN A 37 -4.43 1.26 -22.30
C GLN A 37 -4.46 -0.27 -22.33
N SER A 38 -4.48 -0.87 -23.53
CA SER A 38 -4.49 -2.33 -23.68
C SER A 38 -3.25 -2.99 -23.04
N ILE A 39 -2.09 -2.39 -23.23
CA ILE A 39 -0.84 -2.86 -22.61
C ILE A 39 -0.91 -2.73 -21.08
N LEU A 40 -1.38 -1.59 -20.57
CA LEU A 40 -1.51 -1.36 -19.14
C LEU A 40 -2.53 -2.29 -18.49
N MET A 41 -3.63 -2.64 -19.17
CA MET A 41 -4.62 -3.62 -18.66
C MET A 41 -3.95 -4.98 -18.41
N ILE A 42 -3.19 -5.48 -19.37
CA ILE A 42 -2.46 -6.75 -19.23
C ILE A 42 -1.46 -6.66 -18.07
N LEU A 43 -0.67 -5.59 -18.02
CA LEU A 43 0.31 -5.38 -16.95
C LEU A 43 -0.34 -5.24 -15.58
N ALA A 44 -1.50 -4.57 -15.47
CA ALA A 44 -2.24 -4.43 -14.23
C ALA A 44 -2.71 -5.78 -13.70
N VAL A 45 -3.35 -6.59 -14.55
CA VAL A 45 -3.83 -7.92 -14.16
C VAL A 45 -2.67 -8.85 -13.77
N LEU A 46 -1.61 -8.91 -14.58
CA LEU A 46 -0.43 -9.72 -14.27
C LEU A 46 0.25 -9.28 -12.97
N SER A 47 0.36 -7.97 -12.73
CA SER A 47 0.94 -7.42 -11.50
C SER A 47 0.09 -7.76 -10.28
N MET A 48 -1.24 -7.60 -10.36
CA MET A 48 -2.15 -7.99 -9.28
C MET A 48 -2.10 -9.49 -9.01
N ALA A 49 -2.09 -10.32 -10.05
CA ALA A 49 -2.05 -11.78 -9.92
C ALA A 49 -0.73 -12.23 -9.30
N THR A 50 0.40 -11.92 -9.94
CA THR A 50 1.72 -12.38 -9.49
C THR A 50 2.07 -11.84 -8.12
N GLY A 51 1.80 -10.54 -7.88
CA GLY A 51 2.08 -9.89 -6.61
C GLY A 51 1.33 -10.54 -5.44
N ASN A 52 0.02 -10.78 -5.57
CA ASN A 52 -0.78 -11.37 -4.50
C ASN A 52 -0.48 -12.87 -4.30
N ILE A 53 -0.39 -13.65 -5.37
CA ILE A 53 -0.15 -15.10 -5.27
C ILE A 53 1.19 -15.38 -4.59
N ILE A 54 2.24 -14.65 -4.98
CA ILE A 54 3.56 -14.87 -4.41
C ILE A 54 3.64 -14.30 -2.98
N ALA A 55 2.95 -13.18 -2.68
CA ALA A 55 2.90 -12.60 -1.33
C ALA A 55 2.32 -13.58 -0.30
N ILE A 56 1.27 -14.32 -0.65
CA ILE A 56 0.64 -15.34 0.23
C ILE A 56 1.63 -16.40 0.69
N ALA A 57 2.51 -16.84 -0.20
CA ALA A 57 3.48 -17.90 0.07
C ALA A 57 4.67 -17.45 0.95
N GLN A 58 4.81 -16.14 1.22
CA GLN A 58 5.95 -15.63 1.98
C GLN A 58 5.78 -15.84 3.48
N THR A 59 6.87 -16.21 4.13
CA THR A 59 7.04 -16.22 5.60
C THR A 59 7.87 -15.03 6.09
N ASN A 60 8.60 -14.40 5.20
CA ASN A 60 9.38 -13.20 5.48
C ASN A 60 8.56 -11.94 5.18
N MET A 61 8.38 -11.08 6.19
CA MET A 61 7.59 -9.85 6.12
C MET A 61 8.07 -8.87 5.05
N LYS A 62 9.39 -8.69 4.92
CA LYS A 62 9.96 -7.79 3.89
C LYS A 62 9.67 -8.29 2.48
N ARG A 63 9.78 -9.60 2.25
CA ARG A 63 9.47 -10.22 0.96
C ARG A 63 7.99 -10.13 0.65
N MET A 64 7.14 -10.41 1.63
CA MET A 64 5.69 -10.30 1.50
C MET A 64 5.29 -8.86 1.10
N LEU A 65 5.80 -7.84 1.80
CA LEU A 65 5.57 -6.44 1.46
C LEU A 65 6.14 -6.07 0.08
N ALA A 66 7.27 -6.64 -0.32
CA ALA A 66 7.83 -6.40 -1.65
C ALA A 66 6.92 -6.95 -2.77
N TYR A 67 6.38 -8.15 -2.61
CA TYR A 67 5.42 -8.71 -3.58
C TYR A 67 4.07 -8.00 -3.53
N SER A 68 3.58 -7.62 -2.36
CA SER A 68 2.39 -6.80 -2.25
C SER A 68 2.53 -5.46 -2.99
N THR A 69 3.74 -4.91 -3.04
CA THR A 69 4.05 -3.72 -3.83
C THR A 69 3.75 -3.90 -5.32
N ILE A 70 4.07 -5.07 -5.88
CA ILE A 70 3.79 -5.37 -7.28
C ILE A 70 2.28 -5.35 -7.52
N ALA A 71 1.49 -5.95 -6.60
CA ALA A 71 0.04 -5.92 -6.67
C ALA A 71 -0.50 -4.48 -6.59
N HIS A 72 0.03 -3.64 -5.69
CA HIS A 72 -0.39 -2.24 -5.56
C HIS A 72 -0.08 -1.40 -6.81
N VAL A 73 1.01 -1.68 -7.53
CA VAL A 73 1.30 -1.04 -8.83
C VAL A 73 0.23 -1.42 -9.86
N GLY A 74 -0.25 -2.68 -9.84
CA GLY A 74 -1.38 -3.09 -10.68
C GLY A 74 -2.64 -2.26 -10.41
N PHE A 75 -2.99 -2.02 -9.15
CA PHE A 75 -4.11 -1.14 -8.78
C PHE A 75 -3.87 0.32 -9.19
N LEU A 76 -2.65 0.82 -9.08
CA LEU A 76 -2.28 2.17 -9.54
C LEU A 76 -2.58 2.36 -11.02
N PHE A 77 -2.31 1.36 -11.86
CA PHE A 77 -2.56 1.42 -13.30
C PHE A 77 -4.06 1.55 -13.64
N LEU A 78 -4.97 1.09 -12.78
CA LEU A 78 -6.40 1.16 -13.04
C LEU A 78 -6.92 2.59 -13.24
N GLY A 79 -6.41 3.55 -12.45
CA GLY A 79 -6.78 4.95 -12.61
C GLY A 79 -6.18 5.58 -13.87
N LEU A 80 -4.98 5.13 -14.32
CA LEU A 80 -4.41 5.55 -15.61
C LEU A 80 -5.23 4.98 -16.77
N ILE A 81 -5.63 3.71 -16.69
CA ILE A 81 -6.46 3.00 -17.69
C ILE A 81 -7.81 3.71 -17.86
N ALA A 82 -8.39 4.28 -16.83
CA ALA A 82 -9.63 5.03 -16.94
C ALA A 82 -9.55 6.20 -17.94
N GLY A 83 -8.36 6.75 -18.20
CA GLY A 83 -8.10 7.78 -19.21
C GLY A 83 -8.77 9.12 -18.93
N THR A 84 -9.18 9.39 -17.69
CA THR A 84 -9.87 10.60 -17.27
C THR A 84 -9.05 11.37 -16.24
N THR A 85 -9.24 12.68 -16.14
CA THR A 85 -8.57 13.52 -15.12
C THR A 85 -8.87 13.01 -13.70
N SER A 86 -10.10 12.55 -13.44
CA SER A 86 -10.48 11.95 -12.16
C SER A 86 -9.76 10.63 -11.90
N GLY A 87 -9.58 9.80 -12.95
CA GLY A 87 -8.80 8.55 -12.87
C GLY A 87 -7.33 8.81 -12.57
N PHE A 88 -6.73 9.81 -13.22
CA PHE A 88 -5.34 10.23 -12.96
C PHE A 88 -5.16 10.77 -11.54
N SER A 89 -6.13 11.56 -11.05
CA SER A 89 -6.17 12.03 -9.65
C SER A 89 -6.30 10.87 -8.67
N GLY A 90 -7.14 9.87 -9.01
CA GLY A 90 -7.27 8.63 -8.24
C GLY A 90 -5.95 7.84 -8.16
N SER A 91 -5.21 7.72 -9.26
CA SER A 91 -3.87 7.11 -9.27
C SER A 91 -2.86 7.91 -8.46
N MET A 92 -2.91 9.25 -8.52
CA MET A 92 -2.06 10.11 -7.70
C MET A 92 -2.36 9.97 -6.21
N PHE A 93 -3.64 9.96 -5.84
CA PHE A 93 -4.07 9.66 -4.47
C PHE A 93 -3.57 8.28 -4.02
N TYR A 94 -3.65 7.29 -4.91
CA TYR A 94 -3.22 5.91 -4.63
C TYR A 94 -1.74 5.83 -4.31
N ILE A 95 -0.88 6.43 -5.15
CA ILE A 95 0.58 6.32 -4.93
C ILE A 95 1.04 7.08 -3.67
N ILE A 96 0.43 8.22 -3.35
CA ILE A 96 0.73 8.98 -2.13
C ILE A 96 0.31 8.15 -0.90
N SER A 97 -0.92 7.63 -0.90
CA SER A 97 -1.43 6.77 0.16
C SER A 97 -0.58 5.53 0.35
N TYR A 98 -0.20 4.88 -0.76
CA TYR A 98 0.67 3.72 -0.73
C TYR A 98 2.05 4.04 -0.15
N ALA A 99 2.64 5.18 -0.49
CA ALA A 99 3.93 5.60 0.07
C ALA A 99 3.86 5.74 1.59
N LEU A 100 2.80 6.37 2.12
CA LEU A 100 2.58 6.49 3.57
C LEU A 100 2.43 5.13 4.25
N MET A 101 1.61 4.24 3.69
CA MET A 101 1.40 2.89 4.24
C MET A 101 2.68 2.05 4.18
N SER A 102 3.41 2.09 3.07
CA SER A 102 4.64 1.34 2.87
C SER A 102 5.75 1.82 3.82
N MET A 103 5.93 3.14 3.97
CA MET A 103 6.89 3.70 4.94
C MET A 103 6.59 3.23 6.36
N ALA A 104 5.32 3.22 6.77
CA ALA A 104 4.92 2.75 8.09
C ALA A 104 5.17 1.24 8.25
N ALA A 105 4.82 0.41 7.28
CA ALA A 105 4.98 -1.03 7.34
C ALA A 105 6.46 -1.45 7.45
N PHE A 106 7.34 -0.91 6.61
CA PHE A 106 8.78 -1.15 6.71
C PHE A 106 9.39 -0.52 7.96
N GLY A 107 8.87 0.64 8.39
CA GLY A 107 9.25 1.28 9.65
C GLY A 107 8.97 0.41 10.87
N MET A 108 7.86 -0.33 10.88
CA MET A 108 7.56 -1.30 11.95
C MET A 108 8.57 -2.44 12.02
N ILE A 109 9.05 -2.96 10.89
CA ILE A 109 10.12 -3.96 10.85
C ILE A 109 11.40 -3.40 11.48
N ILE A 110 11.75 -2.14 11.19
CA ILE A 110 12.92 -1.47 11.77
C ILE A 110 12.73 -1.26 13.29
N LEU A 111 11.52 -0.86 13.71
CA LEU A 111 11.18 -0.64 15.12
C LEU A 111 11.36 -1.90 15.97
N LEU A 112 10.94 -3.05 15.42
CA LEU A 112 11.02 -4.35 16.11
C LEU A 112 12.44 -4.95 16.06
N GLY A 113 13.28 -4.51 15.13
CA GLY A 113 14.67 -4.93 15.03
C GLY A 113 15.52 -4.46 16.22
N ARG A 114 16.60 -5.20 16.53
CA ARG A 114 17.53 -4.91 17.63
C ARG A 114 18.95 -5.16 17.16
N ASN A 115 19.94 -4.79 17.98
CA ASN A 115 21.38 -5.01 17.80
C ASN A 115 21.69 -6.35 17.08
N GLY A 116 21.81 -6.32 15.77
CA GLY A 116 22.07 -7.48 14.91
C GLY A 116 20.87 -8.39 14.61
N PHE A 117 19.72 -8.22 15.30
CA PHE A 117 18.48 -8.96 15.00
C PHE A 117 17.57 -8.14 14.09
N VAL A 118 17.21 -8.70 12.96
CA VAL A 118 16.23 -8.10 12.03
C VAL A 118 14.92 -8.84 12.19
N ALA A 119 13.90 -8.16 12.71
CA ALA A 119 12.54 -8.72 12.88
C ALA A 119 11.81 -8.74 11.53
N ASP A 120 12.21 -9.63 10.64
CA ASP A 120 11.66 -9.70 9.29
C ASP A 120 10.85 -10.97 8.98
N MET A 121 10.76 -11.89 9.95
CA MET A 121 9.87 -13.05 9.84
C MET A 121 8.48 -12.70 10.35
N LEU A 122 7.44 -13.32 9.79
CA LEU A 122 6.06 -13.11 10.26
C LEU A 122 5.90 -13.49 11.73
N ASP A 123 6.61 -14.53 12.18
CA ASP A 123 6.56 -15.00 13.58
C ASP A 123 7.11 -13.98 14.58
N ASP A 124 7.99 -13.06 14.16
CA ASP A 124 8.50 -11.98 15.01
C ASP A 124 7.41 -11.01 15.50
N PHE A 125 6.26 -11.01 14.80
CA PHE A 125 5.09 -10.19 15.11
C PHE A 125 4.10 -10.87 16.06
N LYS A 126 4.28 -12.15 16.41
CA LYS A 126 3.40 -12.87 17.34
C LYS A 126 3.28 -12.16 18.68
N GLY A 127 2.04 -12.05 19.16
CA GLY A 127 1.73 -11.43 20.45
C GLY A 127 2.20 -9.98 20.60
N LEU A 128 2.32 -9.24 19.50
CA LEU A 128 2.72 -7.82 19.55
C LEU A 128 1.75 -6.99 20.41
N SER A 129 0.47 -7.36 20.45
CA SER A 129 -0.54 -6.70 21.29
C SER A 129 -0.23 -6.78 22.79
N GLU A 130 0.35 -7.88 23.25
CA GLU A 130 0.77 -8.05 24.65
C GLU A 130 2.11 -7.32 24.93
N ARG A 131 3.05 -7.37 23.96
CA ARG A 131 4.39 -6.77 24.08
C ARG A 131 4.37 -5.25 23.96
N SER A 132 3.52 -4.70 23.11
CA SER A 132 3.40 -3.27 22.86
C SER A 132 2.04 -2.94 22.21
N PRO A 133 0.97 -2.72 23.01
CA PRO A 133 -0.38 -2.48 22.51
C PRO A 133 -0.47 -1.32 21.51
N TRP A 134 0.26 -0.23 21.76
CA TRP A 134 0.25 0.94 20.88
C TRP A 134 0.80 0.63 19.49
N PHE A 135 1.95 -0.04 19.38
CA PHE A 135 2.50 -0.38 18.07
C PHE A 135 1.77 -1.54 17.39
N ALA A 136 1.12 -2.41 18.14
CA ALA A 136 0.17 -3.38 17.58
C ALA A 136 -1.03 -2.66 16.94
N PHE A 137 -1.57 -1.63 17.60
CA PHE A 137 -2.64 -0.80 17.03
C PHE A 137 -2.19 -0.02 15.80
N VAL A 138 -1.02 0.62 15.82
CA VAL A 138 -0.44 1.27 14.62
C VAL A 138 -0.31 0.29 13.47
N MET A 139 0.24 -0.91 13.73
CA MET A 139 0.39 -1.94 12.70
C MET A 139 -0.96 -2.47 12.20
N LEU A 140 -1.96 -2.59 13.06
CA LEU A 140 -3.33 -2.95 12.67
C LEU A 140 -3.91 -1.93 11.69
N CYS A 141 -3.77 -0.63 11.98
CA CYS A 141 -4.20 0.45 11.07
C CYS A 141 -3.51 0.34 9.71
N ILE A 142 -2.20 0.06 9.70
CA ILE A 142 -1.43 -0.11 8.46
C ILE A 142 -1.94 -1.33 7.67
N MET A 143 -2.10 -2.48 8.31
CA MET A 143 -2.52 -3.72 7.66
C MET A 143 -3.96 -3.63 7.13
N PHE A 144 -4.89 -3.07 7.90
CA PHE A 144 -6.25 -2.83 7.42
C PHE A 144 -6.29 -1.82 6.27
N SER A 145 -5.45 -0.79 6.34
CA SER A 145 -5.33 0.16 5.24
C SER A 145 -4.81 -0.50 3.97
N MET A 146 -3.75 -1.29 4.03
CA MET A 146 -3.22 -2.03 2.87
C MET A 146 -4.21 -3.06 2.31
N ALA A 147 -4.96 -3.73 3.18
CA ALA A 147 -6.05 -4.63 2.79
C ALA A 147 -7.18 -3.89 2.04
N GLY A 148 -7.39 -2.62 2.37
CA GLY A 148 -8.46 -1.80 1.81
C GLY A 148 -9.76 -1.88 2.62
N VAL A 149 -9.64 -1.98 3.94
CA VAL A 149 -10.79 -2.02 4.87
C VAL A 149 -11.19 -0.59 5.24
N PRO A 150 -12.50 -0.21 5.18
CA PRO A 150 -12.96 1.07 5.69
C PRO A 150 -12.74 1.15 7.23
N PRO A 151 -12.50 2.34 7.78
CA PRO A 151 -12.43 3.67 7.19
C PRO A 151 -11.01 4.10 6.80
N PHE A 152 -10.06 3.18 6.66
CA PHE A 152 -8.65 3.49 6.45
C PHE A 152 -8.34 4.04 5.05
N LEU A 153 -7.23 4.75 4.95
CA LEU A 153 -6.79 5.46 3.75
C LEU A 153 -6.72 4.56 2.49
N GLY A 154 -6.27 3.31 2.61
CA GLY A 154 -6.13 2.37 1.48
C GLY A 154 -7.46 1.91 0.90
N PHE A 155 -8.55 1.95 1.65
CA PHE A 155 -9.89 1.73 1.11
C PHE A 155 -10.23 2.79 0.05
N TRP A 156 -10.03 4.07 0.38
CA TRP A 156 -10.31 5.17 -0.54
C TRP A 156 -9.39 5.16 -1.75
N SER A 157 -8.14 4.74 -1.58
CA SER A 157 -7.22 4.58 -2.71
C SER A 157 -7.77 3.60 -3.76
N LYS A 158 -8.25 2.43 -3.32
CA LYS A 158 -8.89 1.45 -4.20
C LYS A 158 -10.22 1.95 -4.74
N TRP A 159 -11.04 2.57 -3.89
CA TRP A 159 -12.36 3.06 -4.26
C TRP A 159 -12.30 4.09 -5.40
N PHE A 160 -11.41 5.08 -5.30
CA PHE A 160 -11.32 6.14 -6.31
C PHE A 160 -10.91 5.59 -7.69
N VAL A 161 -9.92 4.70 -7.75
CA VAL A 161 -9.51 4.11 -9.03
C VAL A 161 -10.55 3.15 -9.60
N LEU A 162 -11.21 2.34 -8.75
CA LEU A 162 -12.26 1.42 -9.19
C LEU A 162 -13.51 2.15 -9.67
N LYS A 163 -13.93 3.19 -8.97
CA LYS A 163 -15.08 4.03 -9.36
C LYS A 163 -14.88 4.60 -10.76
N GLU A 164 -13.73 5.21 -11.02
CA GLU A 164 -13.43 5.81 -12.33
C GLU A 164 -13.28 4.75 -13.44
N LEU A 165 -12.71 3.59 -13.11
CA LEU A 165 -12.58 2.48 -14.04
C LEU A 165 -13.97 1.96 -14.51
N VAL A 166 -14.92 1.83 -13.56
CA VAL A 166 -16.32 1.44 -13.87
C VAL A 166 -17.00 2.54 -14.69
N ALA A 167 -16.84 3.80 -14.33
CA ALA A 167 -17.42 4.93 -15.05
C ALA A 167 -16.90 5.03 -16.49
N SER A 168 -15.65 4.60 -16.73
CA SER A 168 -15.04 4.54 -18.08
C SER A 168 -15.40 3.26 -18.86
N GLY A 169 -16.28 2.40 -18.35
CA GLY A 169 -16.78 1.21 -19.05
C GLY A 169 -15.95 -0.07 -18.83
N PHE A 170 -14.85 -0.05 -18.05
CA PHE A 170 -14.00 -1.22 -17.80
C PHE A 170 -14.50 -2.05 -16.60
N VAL A 171 -15.78 -2.44 -16.61
CA VAL A 171 -16.43 -3.14 -15.49
C VAL A 171 -15.78 -4.50 -15.20
N GLU A 172 -15.43 -5.26 -16.24
CA GLU A 172 -14.80 -6.57 -16.10
C GLU A 172 -13.44 -6.48 -15.42
N LEU A 173 -12.62 -5.48 -15.81
CA LEU A 173 -11.32 -5.25 -15.19
C LEU A 173 -11.49 -4.82 -13.72
N ALA A 174 -12.51 -4.02 -13.40
CA ALA A 174 -12.83 -3.66 -12.03
C ALA A 174 -13.22 -4.89 -11.19
N ALA A 175 -14.02 -5.81 -11.74
CA ALA A 175 -14.37 -7.06 -11.07
C ALA A 175 -13.15 -7.94 -10.78
N ILE A 176 -12.23 -8.06 -11.74
CA ILE A 176 -10.95 -8.76 -11.57
C ILE A 176 -10.11 -8.10 -10.46
N ALA A 177 -10.03 -6.77 -10.45
CA ALA A 177 -9.29 -6.04 -9.43
C ALA A 177 -9.88 -6.22 -8.03
N VAL A 178 -11.21 -6.23 -7.88
CA VAL A 178 -11.87 -6.53 -6.60
C VAL A 178 -11.54 -7.94 -6.13
N LEU A 179 -11.56 -8.94 -7.03
CA LEU A 179 -11.16 -10.31 -6.70
C LEU A 179 -9.72 -10.36 -6.15
N PHE A 180 -8.76 -9.71 -6.83
CA PHE A 180 -7.39 -9.65 -6.35
C PHE A 180 -7.24 -8.82 -5.06
N SER A 181 -8.11 -7.85 -4.82
CA SER A 181 -8.14 -7.12 -3.53
C SER A 181 -8.52 -8.04 -2.37
N ILE A 182 -9.51 -8.92 -2.58
CA ILE A 182 -9.94 -9.92 -1.58
C ILE A 182 -8.82 -10.92 -1.32
N ILE A 183 -8.17 -11.43 -2.37
CA ILE A 183 -7.01 -12.33 -2.25
C ILE A 183 -5.89 -11.64 -1.47
N GLY A 184 -5.62 -10.37 -1.77
CA GLY A 184 -4.61 -9.57 -1.08
C GLY A 184 -4.91 -9.32 0.39
N ALA A 185 -6.18 -9.20 0.77
CA ALA A 185 -6.56 -9.01 2.17
C ALA A 185 -6.09 -10.17 3.07
N TYR A 186 -6.02 -11.39 2.55
CA TYR A 186 -5.65 -12.58 3.32
C TYR A 186 -4.31 -12.46 4.03
N TYR A 187 -3.24 -12.08 3.32
CA TYR A 187 -1.92 -12.05 3.95
C TYR A 187 -1.75 -10.86 4.92
N TYR A 188 -2.48 -9.77 4.75
CA TYR A 188 -2.52 -8.68 5.72
C TYR A 188 -3.28 -9.07 6.99
N LEU A 189 -4.43 -9.75 6.84
CA LEU A 189 -5.20 -10.28 7.97
C LEU A 189 -4.43 -11.36 8.73
N ARG A 190 -3.61 -12.17 8.04
CA ARG A 190 -2.71 -13.14 8.67
C ARG A 190 -1.75 -12.47 9.66
N ILE A 191 -1.21 -11.29 9.34
CA ILE A 191 -0.34 -10.54 10.27
C ILE A 191 -1.13 -10.08 11.49
N ILE A 192 -2.33 -9.56 11.29
CA ILE A 192 -3.22 -9.13 12.38
C ILE A 192 -3.52 -10.30 13.30
N LYS A 193 -3.81 -11.49 12.72
CA LYS A 193 -4.01 -12.70 13.51
C LYS A 193 -2.80 -13.03 14.39
N LEU A 194 -1.58 -13.03 13.82
CA LEU A 194 -0.35 -13.29 14.56
C LEU A 194 -0.14 -12.29 15.70
N MET A 195 -0.43 -11.01 15.48
CA MET A 195 -0.21 -9.96 16.48
C MET A 195 -1.17 -10.01 17.65
N TYR A 196 -2.43 -10.38 17.41
CA TYR A 196 -3.50 -10.25 18.40
C TYR A 196 -4.00 -11.57 18.98
N PHE A 197 -3.82 -12.68 18.28
CA PHE A 197 -4.40 -13.97 18.67
C PHE A 197 -3.37 -15.06 18.98
N ASP A 198 -2.13 -14.89 18.50
CA ASP A 198 -1.07 -15.85 18.79
C ASP A 198 -0.23 -15.36 19.99
N LYS A 199 0.23 -16.27 20.84
CA LYS A 199 1.06 -15.93 22.00
C LYS A 199 2.46 -15.51 21.58
N PRO A 200 3.08 -14.54 22.27
CA PRO A 200 4.45 -14.13 21.97
C PRO A 200 5.45 -15.23 22.32
N ASP A 201 6.40 -15.49 21.44
CA ASP A 201 7.50 -16.43 21.71
C ASP A 201 8.47 -15.88 22.79
N SER A 202 8.53 -14.55 22.99
CA SER A 202 9.28 -13.89 24.04
C SER A 202 8.66 -12.55 24.43
N MET A 203 8.62 -12.26 25.74
CA MET A 203 8.13 -10.98 26.30
C MET A 203 9.19 -9.87 26.30
N THR A 204 10.10 -9.91 25.35
CA THR A 204 11.19 -8.92 25.28
C THR A 204 10.66 -7.54 24.89
N ALA A 205 10.96 -6.52 25.69
CA ALA A 205 10.55 -5.15 25.44
C ALA A 205 11.16 -4.59 24.13
N ILE A 206 10.36 -3.82 23.39
CA ILE A 206 10.80 -3.15 22.17
C ILE A 206 11.72 -1.98 22.55
N LYS A 207 13.01 -2.10 22.25
CA LYS A 207 14.00 -1.04 22.45
C LYS A 207 14.23 -0.30 21.14
N SER A 208 13.65 0.89 20.99
CA SER A 208 13.83 1.76 19.83
C SER A 208 14.01 3.21 20.24
N SER A 209 14.57 4.05 19.36
CA SER A 209 14.73 5.47 19.62
C SER A 209 13.38 6.19 19.79
N LYS A 210 13.35 7.23 20.61
CA LYS A 210 12.14 8.06 20.79
C LYS A 210 11.66 8.67 19.47
N GLN A 211 12.60 9.08 18.61
CA GLN A 211 12.32 9.65 17.28
C GLN A 211 11.57 8.65 16.39
N MET A 212 12.07 7.40 16.30
CA MET A 212 11.44 6.35 15.51
C MET A 212 10.00 6.06 15.99
N ARG A 213 9.83 5.96 17.31
CA ARG A 213 8.52 5.76 17.93
C ARG A 213 7.56 6.91 17.60
N PHE A 214 8.02 8.15 17.68
CA PHE A 214 7.23 9.33 17.35
C PHE A 214 6.81 9.34 15.88
N VAL A 215 7.77 9.16 14.94
CA VAL A 215 7.50 9.19 13.50
C VAL A 215 6.50 8.11 13.10
N LEU A 216 6.64 6.88 13.61
CA LEU A 216 5.69 5.80 13.30
C LEU A 216 4.30 6.05 13.92
N SER A 217 4.23 6.62 15.12
CA SER A 217 2.95 6.99 15.72
C SER A 217 2.23 8.06 14.90
N VAL A 218 2.93 9.09 14.47
CA VAL A 218 2.39 10.14 13.60
C VAL A 218 1.90 9.55 12.29
N ASN A 219 2.71 8.70 11.64
CA ASN A 219 2.33 8.07 10.38
C ASN A 219 1.08 7.17 10.54
N GLY A 220 1.02 6.34 11.58
CA GLY A 220 -0.15 5.50 11.86
C GLY A 220 -1.44 6.31 12.09
N VAL A 221 -1.34 7.41 12.84
CA VAL A 221 -2.46 8.33 13.07
C VAL A 221 -2.85 9.05 11.77
N LEU A 222 -1.89 9.44 10.93
CA LEU A 222 -2.17 10.04 9.63
C LEU A 222 -2.92 9.09 8.69
N ILE A 223 -2.55 7.81 8.65
CA ILE A 223 -3.26 6.79 7.84
C ILE A 223 -4.74 6.70 8.25
N LEU A 224 -5.03 6.73 9.55
CA LEU A 224 -6.40 6.75 10.06
C LEU A 224 -7.08 8.09 9.80
N GLY A 225 -6.42 9.20 10.12
CA GLY A 225 -6.98 10.55 9.98
C GLY A 225 -7.32 10.91 8.53
N LEU A 226 -6.41 10.63 7.59
CA LEU A 226 -6.67 10.82 6.15
C LEU A 226 -7.71 9.83 5.63
N GLY A 227 -7.84 8.66 6.24
CA GLY A 227 -8.92 7.72 5.92
C GLY A 227 -10.30 8.25 6.35
N LEU A 228 -10.40 8.94 7.48
CA LEU A 228 -11.64 9.58 7.94
C LEU A 228 -11.97 10.87 7.16
N ALA A 229 -10.97 11.54 6.57
CA ALA A 229 -11.15 12.75 5.79
C ALA A 229 -10.44 12.65 4.40
N PRO A 230 -10.81 11.70 3.53
CA PRO A 230 -10.10 11.42 2.28
C PRO A 230 -10.16 12.60 1.29
N ASN A 231 -11.20 13.42 1.37
CA ASN A 231 -11.39 14.55 0.48
C ASN A 231 -10.28 15.62 0.61
N MET A 232 -9.62 15.73 1.76
CA MET A 232 -8.49 16.64 1.94
C MET A 232 -7.35 16.30 0.98
N LEU A 233 -6.96 15.03 0.91
CA LEU A 233 -5.90 14.59 0.01
C LEU A 233 -6.39 14.54 -1.44
N MET A 234 -7.64 14.13 -1.69
CA MET A 234 -8.19 14.03 -3.05
C MET A 234 -8.30 15.40 -3.72
N SER A 235 -8.74 16.44 -2.98
CA SER A 235 -8.80 17.79 -3.51
C SER A 235 -7.42 18.32 -3.91
N LEU A 236 -6.37 18.01 -3.15
CA LEU A 236 -4.99 18.35 -3.51
C LEU A 236 -4.55 17.65 -4.80
N CYS A 237 -4.91 16.37 -4.97
CA CYS A 237 -4.60 15.62 -6.18
C CYS A 237 -5.33 16.18 -7.42
N LEU A 238 -6.58 16.60 -7.27
CA LEU A 238 -7.36 17.22 -8.34
C LEU A 238 -6.77 18.58 -8.75
N VAL A 239 -6.43 19.44 -7.78
CA VAL A 239 -5.82 20.74 -8.04
C VAL A 239 -4.46 20.58 -8.73
N ALA A 240 -3.64 19.62 -8.31
CA ALA A 240 -2.31 19.39 -8.88
C ALA A 240 -2.34 18.92 -10.35
N LEU A 241 -3.46 18.37 -10.83
CA LEU A 241 -3.62 17.93 -12.21
C LEU A 241 -4.49 18.86 -13.06
N ALA A 242 -5.12 19.86 -12.45
CA ALA A 242 -5.92 20.89 -13.15
C ALA A 242 -5.08 22.09 -13.62
N GLY A 243 -3.84 22.24 -13.13
CA GLY A 243 -2.88 23.28 -13.52
C GLY A 243 -1.86 22.76 -14.50
#